data_8291e4d98a19d102d4361107e7c52e18
#
_entry.id   8291e4d98a19d102d4361107e7c52e18
#
_cell.length_a   1.000
_cell.length_b   1.000
_cell.length_c   1.000
_cell.angle_alpha   90.00
_cell.angle_beta   90.00
_cell.angle_gamma   90.00
#
_symmetry.space_group_name_H-M   'P 1'
#
loop_
_entity.id
_entity.type
_entity.pdbx_description
1 polymer ?
#
loop_
_entity_poly.entity_id
_entity_poly.type
_entity_poly.pdbx_seq_one_letter_code
_entity_poly.pdbx_strand_id
1 'polypeptide(L)'
;SSDNRRSVFMSLFLFRKVLPSPRPDLASYAKKMSEPSPKPDEGFLRYIRRTVPKLFPPGWDLTLYPNACLSATLPIKSCRTRGLSEGGSRAEYLLNGISRSDLPSEFNASSEELSRIIQKANVAAGWTRHQTFVLEALTRESPIDICPSRLRSVETGGKWRTISVGDVNCNLARPLHTAIYNHISRFKWLLRGDAKPRRFAEFSPQPGQVFVSGDYESATDNLNGWVQRELLDLILNQATQIPRGIADLGRQLLRTPMQWEDDGPVVYQERGQLMGNLISFPLLCLVNYLAFRYFSGSSGPVRINGDDIVFRSTPAEYERWRDGVNRSGLVLSPGKTMVDRRYFSLNSTLFKAFDRRVDIVPCIRSTAFGLRTDCGGVETLRGRYNSFCPGFFGSRRSLLRIEFLKWNAKYILSSDRSISRGLGLPVYRHELIHSHLWDREAHYLSMEVERPLPVSKGHLEQDKVPEGWELLEVDKLTKKMRENLRLIGPEFIACAWSDPKRVGGLDKFDYKAEVVRTGSGPFLGHCRRPLKRLAALLGLSPANTRRYLTPRVRRPVEYWWRRNRIRVWQPVSPLRVTESRQESDEVVEVVHGCFRAFPPPPCLCEQ
;
A
#
# COMPACT_ATOMS: atom_id res chain seq x y z
N SER A 1 -23.96 31.34 4.54
CA SER A 1 -22.65 31.89 4.12
C SER A 1 -22.20 31.21 2.84
N SER A 2 -21.33 31.87 2.06
CA SER A 2 -20.79 31.28 0.82
C SER A 2 -20.05 29.96 1.09
N ASP A 3 -19.41 29.82 2.24
CA ASP A 3 -18.71 28.60 2.64
C ASP A 3 -19.67 27.43 2.89
N ASN A 4 -20.87 27.67 3.44
CA ASN A 4 -21.88 26.64 3.59
C ASN A 4 -22.37 26.13 2.22
N ARG A 5 -22.58 27.03 1.27
CA ARG A 5 -22.93 26.63 -0.12
C ARG A 5 -21.84 25.77 -0.75
N ARG A 6 -20.57 26.15 -0.62
CA ARG A 6 -19.43 25.38 -1.13
C ARG A 6 -19.32 24.01 -0.45
N SER A 7 -19.58 23.92 0.85
CA SER A 7 -19.66 22.67 1.60
C SER A 7 -20.72 21.73 1.02
N VAL A 8 -21.93 22.25 0.78
CA VAL A 8 -23.02 21.48 0.17
C VAL A 8 -22.66 21.03 -1.25
N PHE A 9 -22.19 21.97 -2.09
CA PHE A 9 -21.78 21.61 -3.47
C PHE A 9 -20.67 20.58 -3.51
N MET A 10 -19.68 20.68 -2.63
CA MET A 10 -18.60 19.70 -2.56
C MET A 10 -19.13 18.31 -2.13
N SER A 11 -20.05 18.27 -1.17
CA SER A 11 -20.69 17.03 -0.73
C SER A 11 -21.51 16.39 -1.86
N LEU A 12 -22.30 17.19 -2.61
CA LEU A 12 -23.07 16.75 -3.78
C LEU A 12 -22.17 16.29 -4.92
N PHE A 13 -21.06 16.97 -5.15
CA PHE A 13 -20.05 16.56 -6.14
C PHE A 13 -19.46 15.20 -5.79
N LEU A 14 -19.21 14.95 -4.51
CA LEU A 14 -18.72 13.64 -4.04
C LEU A 14 -19.82 12.56 -4.06
N PHE A 15 -21.07 12.95 -3.84
CA PHE A 15 -22.22 12.04 -3.95
C PHE A 15 -22.34 11.44 -5.35
N ARG A 16 -22.01 12.21 -6.39
CA ARG A 16 -21.98 11.71 -7.78
C ARG A 16 -21.17 10.40 -7.94
N LYS A 17 -20.16 10.19 -7.08
CA LYS A 17 -19.30 8.99 -7.11
C LYS A 17 -20.00 7.71 -6.64
N VAL A 18 -21.20 7.82 -6.04
CA VAL A 18 -22.00 6.64 -5.65
C VAL A 18 -22.97 6.19 -6.73
N LEU A 19 -23.15 7.02 -7.77
CA LEU A 19 -24.02 6.71 -8.89
C LEU A 19 -23.37 5.64 -9.79
N PRO A 20 -24.16 4.73 -10.39
CA PRO A 20 -23.67 3.74 -11.33
C PRO A 20 -22.94 4.39 -12.51
N SER A 21 -21.88 3.78 -12.96
CA SER A 21 -21.16 4.16 -14.18
C SER A 21 -21.05 2.98 -15.13
N PRO A 22 -20.95 3.20 -16.45
CA PRO A 22 -20.83 2.12 -17.42
C PRO A 22 -19.50 1.37 -17.22
N ARG A 23 -19.55 0.07 -17.48
CA ARG A 23 -18.37 -0.78 -17.48
C ARG A 23 -17.54 -0.51 -18.74
N PRO A 24 -16.20 -0.34 -18.65
CA PRO A 24 -15.36 -0.14 -19.82
C PRO A 24 -15.29 -1.41 -20.68
N ASP A 25 -15.21 -1.20 -21.98
CA ASP A 25 -14.87 -2.27 -22.93
C ASP A 25 -13.36 -2.48 -22.94
N LEU A 26 -12.92 -3.69 -22.60
CA LEU A 26 -11.51 -4.02 -22.48
C LEU A 26 -10.79 -4.07 -23.81
N ALA A 27 -11.47 -4.52 -24.88
CA ALA A 27 -10.89 -4.58 -26.23
C ALA A 27 -10.60 -3.18 -26.76
N SER A 28 -11.57 -2.27 -26.66
CA SER A 28 -11.40 -0.86 -27.03
C SER A 28 -10.31 -0.18 -26.22
N TYR A 29 -10.22 -0.48 -24.91
CA TYR A 29 -9.15 0.02 -24.07
C TYR A 29 -7.78 -0.48 -24.52
N ALA A 30 -7.63 -1.78 -24.76
CA ALA A 30 -6.39 -2.38 -25.22
C ALA A 30 -5.96 -1.80 -26.58
N LYS A 31 -6.91 -1.63 -27.53
CA LYS A 31 -6.66 -0.97 -28.81
C LYS A 31 -6.14 0.46 -28.61
N LYS A 32 -6.81 1.26 -27.79
CA LYS A 32 -6.36 2.64 -27.47
C LYS A 32 -4.95 2.66 -26.90
N MET A 33 -4.63 1.78 -25.98
CA MET A 33 -3.31 1.72 -25.34
C MET A 33 -2.21 1.19 -26.25
N SER A 34 -2.54 0.45 -27.31
CA SER A 34 -1.59 -0.04 -28.31
C SER A 34 -1.33 0.95 -29.45
N GLU A 35 -2.07 2.05 -29.52
CA GLU A 35 -1.81 3.08 -30.52
C GLU A 35 -0.52 3.83 -30.20
N PRO A 36 0.34 4.08 -31.21
CA PRO A 36 1.57 4.85 -31.01
C PRO A 36 1.27 6.26 -30.47
N SER A 37 2.12 6.72 -29.55
CA SER A 37 2.05 8.10 -29.10
C SER A 37 2.48 9.06 -30.20
N PRO A 38 1.86 10.24 -30.31
CA PRO A 38 2.32 11.29 -31.21
C PRO A 38 3.74 11.71 -30.86
N LYS A 39 4.47 12.25 -31.85
CA LYS A 39 5.80 12.82 -31.60
C LYS A 39 5.71 13.90 -30.54
N PRO A 40 6.51 13.82 -29.46
CA PRO A 40 6.44 14.80 -28.37
C PRO A 40 7.01 16.15 -28.79
N ASP A 41 6.66 17.20 -28.02
CA ASP A 41 7.26 18.53 -28.17
C ASP A 41 8.77 18.45 -27.92
N GLU A 42 9.56 18.83 -28.91
CA GLU A 42 11.02 18.73 -28.84
C GLU A 42 11.63 19.68 -27.82
N GLY A 43 11.00 20.86 -27.62
CA GLY A 43 11.41 21.81 -26.58
C GLY A 43 11.20 21.22 -25.18
N PHE A 44 10.09 20.53 -24.99
CA PHE A 44 9.81 19.85 -23.73
C PHE A 44 10.78 18.68 -23.49
N LEU A 45 11.10 17.88 -24.50
CA LEU A 45 12.11 16.81 -24.36
C LEU A 45 13.49 17.38 -23.99
N ARG A 46 13.93 18.47 -24.65
CA ARG A 46 15.19 19.13 -24.28
C ARG A 46 15.17 19.65 -22.85
N TYR A 47 14.03 20.17 -22.39
CA TYR A 47 13.86 20.57 -21.00
C TYR A 47 13.98 19.39 -20.03
N ILE A 48 13.35 18.24 -20.33
CA ILE A 48 13.46 17.01 -19.56
C ILE A 48 14.92 16.55 -19.47
N ARG A 49 15.62 16.43 -20.59
CA ARG A 49 17.03 16.02 -20.66
C ARG A 49 17.96 16.89 -19.82
N ARG A 50 17.68 18.18 -19.73
CA ARG A 50 18.45 19.12 -18.90
C ARG A 50 18.07 19.11 -17.43
N THR A 51 16.81 18.83 -17.12
CA THR A 51 16.26 19.00 -15.76
C THR A 51 16.31 17.72 -14.94
N VAL A 52 16.04 16.57 -15.55
CA VAL A 52 15.98 15.29 -14.82
C VAL A 52 17.33 14.91 -14.19
N PRO A 53 18.49 15.06 -14.83
CA PRO A 53 19.78 14.80 -14.18
C PRO A 53 20.06 15.70 -12.96
N LYS A 54 19.42 16.87 -12.87
CA LYS A 54 19.51 17.75 -11.70
C LYS A 54 18.59 17.28 -10.56
N LEU A 55 17.44 16.71 -10.91
CA LEU A 55 16.52 16.12 -9.93
C LEU A 55 17.03 14.76 -9.42
N PHE A 56 17.68 14.00 -10.28
CA PHE A 56 18.28 12.70 -9.98
C PHE A 56 19.80 12.78 -10.28
N PRO A 57 20.60 13.30 -9.35
CA PRO A 57 22.05 13.37 -9.54
C PRO A 57 22.68 11.97 -9.58
N PRO A 58 23.90 11.81 -10.14
CA PRO A 58 24.60 10.54 -10.14
C PRO A 58 24.62 9.89 -8.75
N GLY A 59 24.28 8.59 -8.68
CA GLY A 59 24.20 7.85 -7.41
C GLY A 59 23.01 8.23 -6.51
N TRP A 60 21.97 8.84 -7.04
CA TRP A 60 20.76 9.17 -6.30
C TRP A 60 20.16 7.98 -5.55
N ASP A 61 20.39 6.78 -6.06
CA ASP A 61 19.87 5.50 -5.59
C ASP A 61 20.78 4.80 -4.56
N LEU A 62 21.98 5.32 -4.29
CA LEU A 62 23.04 4.69 -3.49
C LEU A 62 22.55 4.08 -2.16
N THR A 63 21.69 4.79 -1.44
CA THR A 63 21.08 4.30 -0.20
C THR A 63 19.61 3.93 -0.37
N LEU A 64 18.92 4.58 -1.30
CA LEU A 64 17.47 4.41 -1.46
C LEU A 64 17.11 3.06 -2.06
N TYR A 65 17.85 2.61 -3.08
CA TYR A 65 17.55 1.35 -3.75
C TYR A 65 17.83 0.13 -2.85
N PRO A 66 19.01 -0.03 -2.24
CA PRO A 66 19.25 -1.12 -1.30
C PRO A 66 18.28 -1.13 -0.12
N ASN A 67 17.95 0.02 0.44
CA ASN A 67 16.95 0.11 1.51
C ASN A 67 15.54 -0.27 1.01
N ALA A 68 15.19 0.07 -0.23
CA ALA A 68 13.94 -0.33 -0.84
C ALA A 68 13.87 -1.85 -1.02
N CYS A 69 14.96 -2.49 -1.48
CA CYS A 69 15.05 -3.95 -1.59
C CYS A 69 14.86 -4.64 -0.23
N LEU A 70 15.60 -4.17 0.79
CA LEU A 70 15.55 -4.74 2.14
C LEU A 70 14.20 -4.56 2.84
N SER A 71 13.43 -3.56 2.45
CA SER A 71 12.10 -3.27 2.99
C SER A 71 10.95 -3.77 2.10
N ALA A 72 11.26 -4.27 0.91
CA ALA A 72 10.26 -4.75 -0.02
C ALA A 72 9.55 -5.99 0.52
N THR A 73 8.26 -6.07 0.25
CA THR A 73 7.44 -7.23 0.57
C THR A 73 6.56 -7.58 -0.61
N LEU A 74 6.40 -8.86 -0.85
CA LEU A 74 5.45 -9.34 -1.83
C LEU A 74 4.02 -9.09 -1.34
N PRO A 75 3.15 -8.51 -2.15
CA PRO A 75 1.77 -8.27 -1.76
C PRO A 75 0.94 -9.55 -1.84
N ILE A 76 -0.09 -9.62 -1.01
CA ILE A 76 -1.17 -10.62 -1.15
C ILE A 76 -2.20 -10.23 -2.23
N LYS A 77 -1.93 -9.21 -3.02
CA LYS A 77 -2.78 -8.81 -4.16
C LYS A 77 -2.66 -9.84 -5.27
N SER A 78 -3.73 -9.99 -6.06
CA SER A 78 -3.75 -10.88 -7.20
C SER A 78 -2.58 -10.61 -8.16
N CYS A 79 -2.01 -11.69 -8.71
CA CYS A 79 -1.19 -11.69 -9.90
C CYS A 79 -1.93 -12.44 -11.01
N ARG A 80 -1.33 -12.52 -12.20
CA ARG A 80 -1.96 -13.16 -13.37
C ARG A 80 -2.47 -14.57 -13.08
N THR A 81 -1.69 -15.37 -12.37
CA THR A 81 -1.92 -16.79 -12.13
C THR A 81 -2.71 -17.09 -10.85
N ARG A 82 -2.76 -16.14 -9.91
CA ARG A 82 -3.31 -16.39 -8.58
C ARG A 82 -4.12 -15.23 -8.04
N GLY A 83 -5.34 -15.51 -7.58
CA GLY A 83 -6.25 -14.53 -7.00
C GLY A 83 -5.88 -14.12 -5.57
N LEU A 84 -6.55 -13.07 -5.08
CA LEU A 84 -6.40 -12.59 -3.70
C LEU A 84 -6.81 -13.66 -2.67
N SER A 85 -7.87 -14.42 -2.95
CA SER A 85 -8.36 -15.51 -2.09
C SER A 85 -7.37 -16.66 -1.94
N GLU A 86 -6.47 -16.78 -2.89
CA GLU A 86 -5.43 -17.82 -2.95
C GLU A 86 -4.06 -17.31 -2.47
N GLY A 87 -4.01 -16.13 -1.85
CA GLY A 87 -2.78 -15.52 -1.32
C GLY A 87 -2.00 -14.65 -2.33
N GLY A 88 -2.50 -14.53 -3.56
CA GLY A 88 -1.99 -13.59 -4.58
C GLY A 88 -0.52 -13.78 -4.93
N SER A 89 0.15 -12.68 -5.27
CA SER A 89 1.56 -12.67 -5.69
C SER A 89 2.51 -13.27 -4.65
N ARG A 90 2.19 -13.12 -3.35
CA ARG A 90 3.02 -13.66 -2.28
C ARG A 90 3.00 -15.19 -2.29
N ALA A 91 1.82 -15.79 -2.36
CA ALA A 91 1.68 -17.22 -2.41
C ALA A 91 2.27 -17.80 -3.71
N GLU A 92 2.04 -17.14 -4.84
CA GLU A 92 2.62 -17.55 -6.12
C GLU A 92 4.14 -17.62 -6.06
N TYR A 93 4.76 -16.56 -5.54
CA TYR A 93 6.22 -16.50 -5.42
C TYR A 93 6.77 -17.52 -4.44
N LEU A 94 6.10 -17.73 -3.30
CA LEU A 94 6.52 -18.68 -2.28
C LEU A 94 6.45 -20.13 -2.78
N LEU A 95 5.48 -20.45 -3.63
CA LEU A 95 5.29 -21.80 -4.17
C LEU A 95 6.18 -22.07 -5.39
N ASN A 96 6.24 -21.15 -6.33
CA ASN A 96 6.83 -21.37 -7.64
C ASN A 96 8.19 -20.66 -7.84
N GLY A 97 8.51 -19.68 -6.98
CA GLY A 97 9.71 -18.83 -7.14
C GLY A 97 9.61 -17.87 -8.34
N ILE A 98 10.75 -17.32 -8.70
CA ILE A 98 10.94 -16.53 -9.92
C ILE A 98 11.40 -17.52 -10.97
N SER A 99 10.58 -17.93 -11.87
CA SER A 99 10.90 -18.75 -13.04
C SER A 99 11.77 -20.02 -12.80
N ARG A 100 11.35 -21.14 -13.37
CA ARG A 100 12.10 -22.41 -13.36
C ARG A 100 13.38 -22.39 -14.21
N SER A 101 13.58 -21.38 -15.03
CA SER A 101 14.73 -21.28 -15.95
C SER A 101 16.07 -21.03 -15.28
N ASP A 102 16.09 -20.65 -14.01
CA ASP A 102 17.31 -20.28 -13.27
C ASP A 102 17.79 -21.35 -12.29
N LEU A 103 17.19 -22.53 -12.29
CA LEU A 103 17.77 -23.69 -11.59
C LEU A 103 18.96 -24.21 -12.42
N PRO A 104 20.15 -24.41 -11.81
CA PRO A 104 21.27 -24.96 -12.53
C PRO A 104 20.88 -26.27 -13.22
N SER A 105 21.28 -26.43 -14.47
CA SER A 105 20.99 -27.59 -15.31
C SER A 105 21.54 -28.93 -14.76
N GLU A 106 22.21 -28.90 -13.63
CA GLU A 106 22.81 -30.04 -12.95
C GLU A 106 21.87 -30.80 -12.01
N PHE A 107 20.66 -30.32 -11.78
CA PHE A 107 19.66 -31.04 -10.98
C PHE A 107 18.86 -32.01 -11.85
N ASN A 108 19.41 -33.20 -12.08
CA ASN A 108 18.74 -34.35 -12.69
C ASN A 108 17.74 -35.09 -11.75
N ALA A 109 17.13 -34.39 -10.82
CA ALA A 109 16.07 -34.93 -10.01
C ALA A 109 14.77 -35.00 -10.80
N SER A 110 13.99 -36.05 -10.65
CA SER A 110 12.67 -36.14 -11.26
C SER A 110 11.81 -34.94 -10.84
N SER A 111 10.90 -34.48 -11.69
CA SER A 111 10.09 -33.30 -11.44
C SER A 111 9.25 -33.40 -10.15
N GLU A 112 8.91 -34.62 -9.74
CA GLU A 112 8.22 -34.89 -8.47
C GLU A 112 9.12 -34.77 -7.24
N GLU A 113 10.35 -35.28 -7.34
CA GLU A 113 11.31 -35.25 -6.26
C GLU A 113 11.82 -33.83 -6.00
N LEU A 114 12.09 -33.08 -7.07
CA LEU A 114 12.38 -31.65 -7.01
C LEU A 114 11.20 -30.85 -6.41
N SER A 115 9.97 -31.19 -6.80
CA SER A 115 8.76 -30.60 -6.22
C SER A 115 8.63 -30.94 -4.73
N ARG A 116 8.96 -32.15 -4.28
CA ARG A 116 8.96 -32.54 -2.86
C ARG A 116 10.06 -31.84 -2.07
N ILE A 117 11.26 -31.71 -2.63
CA ILE A 117 12.38 -30.99 -1.99
C ILE A 117 12.07 -29.51 -1.88
N ILE A 118 11.60 -28.90 -2.97
CA ILE A 118 11.15 -27.50 -2.98
C ILE A 118 9.97 -27.30 -2.02
N GLN A 119 9.08 -28.26 -1.92
CA GLN A 119 7.96 -28.23 -1.02
C GLN A 119 8.40 -28.31 0.45
N LYS A 120 9.30 -29.24 0.80
CA LYS A 120 9.86 -29.34 2.16
C LYS A 120 10.64 -28.08 2.53
N ALA A 121 11.46 -27.58 1.62
CA ALA A 121 12.18 -26.32 1.78
C ALA A 121 11.24 -25.11 1.91
N ASN A 122 10.11 -25.09 1.20
CA ASN A 122 9.14 -23.99 1.25
C ASN A 122 8.35 -23.92 2.54
N VAL A 123 8.02 -25.07 3.13
CA VAL A 123 7.31 -25.10 4.42
C VAL A 123 8.21 -24.64 5.57
N ALA A 124 9.50 -24.97 5.49
CA ALA A 124 10.48 -24.58 6.50
C ALA A 124 11.01 -23.14 6.32
N ALA A 125 10.77 -22.50 5.19
CA ALA A 125 11.58 -21.36 4.77
C ALA A 125 10.84 -20.19 4.09
N GLY A 126 9.70 -19.75 4.59
CA GLY A 126 9.12 -18.47 4.18
C GLY A 126 10.11 -17.29 4.25
N TRP A 127 11.02 -17.36 5.19
CA TRP A 127 12.16 -16.45 5.32
C TRP A 127 13.16 -16.59 4.17
N THR A 128 13.51 -17.81 3.78
CA THR A 128 14.49 -18.06 2.71
C THR A 128 14.00 -17.53 1.36
N ARG A 129 12.70 -17.67 1.08
CA ARG A 129 12.11 -17.11 -0.14
C ARG A 129 12.08 -15.59 -0.14
N HIS A 130 11.81 -14.97 0.99
CA HIS A 130 11.92 -13.52 1.11
C HIS A 130 13.36 -13.04 0.91
N GLN A 131 14.34 -13.74 1.46
CA GLN A 131 15.75 -13.44 1.22
C GLN A 131 16.13 -13.61 -0.25
N THR A 132 15.62 -14.64 -0.92
CA THR A 132 15.82 -14.86 -2.36
C THR A 132 15.24 -13.69 -3.16
N PHE A 133 14.03 -13.24 -2.84
CA PHE A 133 13.43 -12.07 -3.49
C PHE A 133 14.27 -10.81 -3.30
N VAL A 134 14.79 -10.56 -2.10
CA VAL A 134 15.65 -9.41 -1.80
C VAL A 134 16.97 -9.53 -2.56
N LEU A 135 17.56 -10.72 -2.60
CA LEU A 135 18.80 -10.98 -3.31
C LEU A 135 18.62 -10.76 -4.83
N GLU A 136 17.57 -11.32 -5.41
CA GLU A 136 17.21 -11.10 -6.81
C GLU A 136 17.07 -9.61 -7.14
N ALA A 137 16.33 -8.87 -6.30
CA ALA A 137 16.15 -7.45 -6.48
C ALA A 137 17.48 -6.66 -6.38
N LEU A 138 18.45 -7.13 -5.59
CA LEU A 138 19.74 -6.48 -5.39
C LEU A 138 20.77 -6.82 -6.47
N THR A 139 20.68 -8.00 -7.11
CA THR A 139 21.77 -8.55 -7.91
C THR A 139 21.40 -9.02 -9.32
N ARG A 140 20.11 -8.94 -9.69
CA ARG A 140 19.62 -9.50 -10.94
C ARG A 140 20.15 -8.71 -12.16
N GLU A 141 21.14 -9.26 -12.83
CA GLU A 141 21.69 -8.70 -14.06
C GLU A 141 21.03 -9.27 -15.33
N SER A 142 20.58 -10.53 -15.29
CA SER A 142 19.95 -11.18 -16.43
C SER A 142 18.51 -10.67 -16.67
N PRO A 143 18.01 -10.73 -17.90
CA PRO A 143 16.65 -10.36 -18.24
C PRO A 143 15.61 -11.10 -17.39
N ILE A 144 14.49 -10.44 -17.16
CA ILE A 144 13.35 -11.00 -16.43
C ILE A 144 12.20 -11.12 -17.42
N ASP A 145 11.75 -12.36 -17.63
CA ASP A 145 10.61 -12.62 -18.49
C ASP A 145 9.31 -12.37 -17.73
N ILE A 146 8.38 -11.71 -18.39
CA ILE A 146 7.03 -11.45 -17.87
C ILE A 146 5.98 -11.96 -18.86
N CYS A 147 4.98 -12.64 -18.33
CA CYS A 147 3.79 -13.01 -19.09
C CYS A 147 2.92 -11.78 -19.37
N PRO A 148 2.08 -11.80 -20.42
CA PRO A 148 1.16 -10.72 -20.70
C PRO A 148 0.27 -10.39 -19.49
N SER A 149 0.14 -9.11 -19.17
CA SER A 149 -0.75 -8.65 -18.11
C SER A 149 -2.21 -8.82 -18.51
N ARG A 150 -3.01 -9.37 -17.60
CA ARG A 150 -4.44 -9.53 -17.82
C ARG A 150 -5.17 -8.22 -17.52
N LEU A 151 -5.93 -7.70 -18.48
CA LEU A 151 -6.81 -6.57 -18.27
C LEU A 151 -8.08 -7.01 -17.55
N ARG A 152 -8.50 -6.26 -16.55
CA ARG A 152 -9.73 -6.48 -15.78
C ARG A 152 -10.45 -5.16 -15.53
N SER A 153 -11.78 -5.20 -15.57
CA SER A 153 -12.60 -4.09 -15.12
C SER A 153 -12.90 -4.24 -13.64
N VAL A 154 -12.58 -3.22 -12.87
CA VAL A 154 -12.90 -3.16 -11.44
C VAL A 154 -13.63 -1.88 -11.10
N GLU A 155 -14.59 -1.98 -10.21
CA GLU A 155 -15.27 -0.81 -9.69
C GLU A 155 -14.52 -0.27 -8.47
N THR A 156 -14.10 0.99 -8.54
CA THR A 156 -13.37 1.64 -7.46
C THR A 156 -13.87 3.06 -7.26
N GLY A 157 -14.38 3.34 -6.07
CA GLY A 157 -14.83 4.69 -5.73
C GLY A 157 -15.95 5.23 -6.63
N GLY A 158 -16.86 4.37 -7.08
CA GLY A 158 -18.01 4.73 -7.91
C GLY A 158 -17.71 4.87 -9.41
N LYS A 159 -16.54 4.42 -9.83
CA LYS A 159 -16.17 4.37 -11.25
C LYS A 159 -15.60 3.01 -11.60
N TRP A 160 -15.99 2.51 -12.74
CA TRP A 160 -15.32 1.39 -13.37
C TRP A 160 -13.97 1.84 -13.91
N ARG A 161 -12.96 1.03 -13.67
CA ARG A 161 -11.60 1.28 -14.15
C ARG A 161 -11.04 0.01 -14.75
N THR A 162 -10.32 0.15 -15.84
CA THR A 162 -9.51 -0.95 -16.37
C THR A 162 -8.21 -0.99 -15.59
N ILE A 163 -7.88 -2.15 -15.02
CA ILE A 163 -6.61 -2.42 -14.35
C ILE A 163 -5.85 -3.51 -15.08
N SER A 164 -4.54 -3.48 -14.98
CA SER A 164 -3.67 -4.56 -15.42
C SER A 164 -3.25 -5.41 -14.22
N VAL A 165 -3.40 -6.71 -14.36
CA VAL A 165 -2.94 -7.70 -13.39
C VAL A 165 -1.74 -8.40 -13.99
N GLY A 166 -0.56 -8.03 -13.54
CA GLY A 166 0.71 -8.51 -14.09
C GLY A 166 1.15 -9.86 -13.56
N ASP A 167 2.21 -10.36 -14.16
CA ASP A 167 2.97 -11.51 -13.71
C ASP A 167 3.54 -11.28 -12.30
N VAL A 168 3.82 -12.36 -11.59
CA VAL A 168 4.45 -12.28 -10.27
C VAL A 168 5.84 -11.63 -10.33
N ASN A 169 6.58 -11.85 -11.43
CA ASN A 169 7.91 -11.29 -11.66
C ASN A 169 7.91 -9.76 -11.75
N CYS A 170 6.81 -9.15 -12.17
CA CYS A 170 6.67 -7.69 -12.16
C CYS A 170 6.93 -7.09 -10.78
N ASN A 171 6.75 -7.86 -9.70
CA ASN A 171 7.00 -7.39 -8.34
C ASN A 171 8.49 -7.12 -8.06
N LEU A 172 9.42 -7.65 -8.84
CA LEU A 172 10.84 -7.30 -8.75
C LEU A 172 11.11 -5.82 -9.05
N ALA A 173 10.21 -5.15 -9.75
CA ALA A 173 10.27 -3.69 -9.94
C ALA A 173 9.78 -2.87 -8.71
N ARG A 174 9.28 -3.51 -7.63
CA ARG A 174 8.83 -2.79 -6.42
C ARG A 174 9.92 -1.95 -5.77
N PRO A 175 11.14 -2.46 -5.58
CA PRO A 175 12.23 -1.64 -5.04
C PRO A 175 12.53 -0.44 -5.92
N LEU A 176 12.52 -0.60 -7.24
CA LEU A 176 12.70 0.51 -8.20
C LEU A 176 11.60 1.58 -8.02
N HIS A 177 10.32 1.17 -8.02
CA HIS A 177 9.21 2.08 -7.73
C HIS A 177 9.40 2.80 -6.40
N THR A 178 9.73 2.06 -5.34
CA THR A 178 9.89 2.61 -4.00
C THR A 178 11.05 3.59 -3.92
N ALA A 179 12.18 3.28 -4.55
CA ALA A 179 13.35 4.16 -4.59
C ALA A 179 13.04 5.47 -5.31
N ILE A 180 12.47 5.41 -6.50
CA ILE A 180 12.08 6.61 -7.27
C ILE A 180 11.05 7.44 -6.47
N TYR A 181 10.01 6.79 -5.94
CA TYR A 181 8.96 7.49 -5.19
C TYR A 181 9.46 8.10 -3.88
N ASN A 182 10.37 7.42 -3.17
CA ASN A 182 11.02 7.96 -1.99
C ASN A 182 11.93 9.14 -2.34
N HIS A 183 12.63 9.06 -3.47
CA HIS A 183 13.49 10.14 -3.93
C HIS A 183 12.68 11.41 -4.22
N ILE A 184 11.65 11.32 -5.05
CA ILE A 184 10.81 12.48 -5.39
C ILE A 184 9.98 12.99 -4.20
N SER A 185 9.71 12.14 -3.20
CA SER A 185 9.00 12.54 -1.97
C SER A 185 9.77 13.51 -1.09
N ARG A 186 11.06 13.73 -1.35
CA ARG A 186 11.89 14.75 -0.69
C ARG A 186 11.55 16.16 -1.15
N PHE A 187 11.02 16.29 -2.34
CA PHE A 187 10.66 17.58 -2.92
C PHE A 187 9.31 18.05 -2.41
N LYS A 188 9.22 19.33 -2.10
CA LYS A 188 7.99 19.94 -1.57
C LYS A 188 6.80 19.88 -2.53
N TRP A 189 7.07 19.81 -3.83
CA TRP A 189 6.03 19.75 -4.85
C TRP A 189 5.25 18.45 -4.86
N LEU A 190 5.83 17.35 -4.38
CA LEU A 190 5.12 16.08 -4.32
C LEU A 190 4.29 15.97 -3.03
N LEU A 191 3.00 15.77 -3.18
CA LEU A 191 2.13 15.42 -2.08
C LEU A 191 2.07 13.89 -1.93
N ARG A 192 2.77 13.36 -0.93
CA ARG A 192 2.67 11.95 -0.57
C ARG A 192 1.67 11.79 0.57
N GLY A 193 0.65 10.95 0.35
CA GLY A 193 -0.41 10.69 1.32
C GLY A 193 -1.55 11.73 1.26
N ASP A 194 -2.23 11.91 2.40
CA ASP A 194 -3.42 12.76 2.46
C ASP A 194 -3.13 14.24 2.24
N ALA A 195 -4.02 14.90 1.51
CA ALA A 195 -4.05 16.35 1.42
C ALA A 195 -4.51 16.95 2.76
N LYS A 196 -3.57 17.46 3.55
CA LYS A 196 -3.82 18.09 4.85
C LYS A 196 -3.39 19.56 4.83
N PRO A 197 -4.07 20.45 5.56
CA PRO A 197 -3.76 21.88 5.56
C PRO A 197 -2.29 22.22 5.75
N ARG A 198 -1.60 21.51 6.64
CA ARG A 198 -0.16 21.69 6.92
C ARG A 198 0.76 21.48 5.70
N ARG A 199 0.28 20.78 4.66
CA ARG A 199 1.05 20.56 3.43
C ARG A 199 1.00 21.77 2.49
N PHE A 200 0.12 22.73 2.77
CA PHE A 200 -0.13 23.91 1.95
C PHE A 200 0.28 25.21 2.65
N ALA A 201 1.25 25.16 3.56
CA ALA A 201 1.69 26.35 4.30
C ALA A 201 2.17 27.52 3.39
N GLU A 202 2.66 27.19 2.18
CA GLU A 202 3.13 28.16 1.18
C GLU A 202 1.98 28.72 0.29
N PHE A 203 0.76 28.21 0.47
CA PHE A 203 -0.42 28.59 -0.33
C PHE A 203 -1.20 29.74 0.33
N SER A 204 -0.52 30.82 0.69
CA SER A 204 -1.18 32.07 1.07
C SER A 204 -1.66 32.81 -0.17
N PRO A 205 -2.83 33.49 -0.14
CA PRO A 205 -3.26 34.36 -1.22
C PRO A 205 -2.24 35.49 -1.45
N GLN A 206 -2.00 35.82 -2.69
CA GLN A 206 -1.12 36.92 -3.07
C GLN A 206 -1.86 37.87 -4.03
N PRO A 207 -1.65 39.18 -3.93
CA PRO A 207 -2.24 40.15 -4.88
C PRO A 207 -1.89 39.77 -6.33
N GLY A 208 -2.87 39.80 -7.21
CA GLY A 208 -2.67 39.51 -8.63
C GLY A 208 -2.44 38.04 -8.97
N GLN A 209 -2.48 37.12 -7.98
CA GLN A 209 -2.31 35.67 -8.21
C GLN A 209 -3.61 34.90 -7.96
N VAL A 210 -3.67 33.73 -8.56
CA VAL A 210 -4.78 32.79 -8.45
C VAL A 210 -4.26 31.39 -8.08
N PHE A 211 -5.10 30.60 -7.42
CA PHE A 211 -4.92 29.18 -7.28
C PHE A 211 -5.56 28.47 -8.45
N VAL A 212 -4.85 27.51 -9.00
CA VAL A 212 -5.32 26.67 -10.09
C VAL A 212 -5.30 25.22 -9.63
N SER A 213 -6.45 24.56 -9.67
CA SER A 213 -6.59 23.13 -9.43
C SER A 213 -6.88 22.47 -10.76
N GLY A 214 -5.86 21.82 -11.32
CA GLY A 214 -5.94 21.20 -12.64
C GLY A 214 -6.55 19.80 -12.57
N ASP A 215 -7.35 19.46 -13.56
CA ASP A 215 -7.87 18.12 -13.80
C ASP A 215 -7.61 17.74 -15.26
N TYR A 216 -7.15 16.52 -15.48
CA TYR A 216 -6.85 16.01 -16.81
C TYR A 216 -7.86 14.95 -17.23
N GLU A 217 -8.12 14.87 -18.52
CA GLU A 217 -8.95 13.82 -19.11
C GLU A 217 -8.13 12.55 -19.29
N SER A 218 -8.55 11.46 -18.63
CA SER A 218 -7.89 10.15 -18.79
C SER A 218 -6.38 10.24 -18.75
N ALA A 219 -5.85 10.97 -17.75
CA ALA A 219 -4.43 11.32 -17.67
C ALA A 219 -3.51 10.12 -17.91
N THR A 220 -3.82 8.99 -17.27
CA THR A 220 -3.06 7.75 -17.41
C THR A 220 -3.09 7.17 -18.82
N ASP A 221 -4.20 7.33 -19.57
CA ASP A 221 -4.33 6.76 -20.91
C ASP A 221 -3.65 7.62 -21.99
N ASN A 222 -3.54 8.92 -21.73
CA ASN A 222 -3.07 9.89 -22.72
C ASN A 222 -1.58 10.23 -22.60
N LEU A 223 -0.89 9.77 -21.55
CA LEU A 223 0.53 10.02 -21.38
C LEU A 223 1.33 9.57 -22.60
N ASN A 224 2.25 10.41 -23.02
CA ASN A 224 3.10 10.14 -24.16
C ASN A 224 4.15 9.06 -23.83
N GLY A 225 4.15 7.95 -24.57
CA GLY A 225 5.06 6.83 -24.34
C GLY A 225 6.54 7.20 -24.55
N TRP A 226 6.85 8.09 -25.49
CA TRP A 226 8.21 8.59 -25.70
C TRP A 226 8.72 9.37 -24.49
N VAL A 227 7.89 10.27 -23.96
CA VAL A 227 8.24 11.08 -22.78
C VAL A 227 8.52 10.18 -21.58
N GLN A 228 7.71 9.16 -21.36
CA GLN A 228 7.88 8.26 -20.23
C GLN A 228 9.17 7.42 -20.34
N ARG A 229 9.45 6.89 -21.53
CA ARG A 229 10.69 6.11 -21.78
C ARG A 229 11.92 6.98 -21.59
N GLU A 230 11.95 8.16 -22.20
CA GLU A 230 13.05 9.13 -22.04
C GLU A 230 13.27 9.47 -20.55
N LEU A 231 12.20 9.75 -19.83
CA LEU A 231 12.25 10.08 -18.42
C LEU A 231 12.83 8.94 -17.57
N LEU A 232 12.36 7.69 -17.80
CA LEU A 232 12.88 6.53 -17.08
C LEU A 232 14.35 6.28 -17.41
N ASP A 233 14.75 6.36 -18.67
CA ASP A 233 16.13 6.17 -19.10
C ASP A 233 17.06 7.20 -18.46
N LEU A 234 16.67 8.46 -18.41
CA LEU A 234 17.44 9.51 -17.73
C LEU A 234 17.62 9.23 -16.24
N ILE A 235 16.59 8.72 -15.58
CA ILE A 235 16.64 8.34 -14.16
C ILE A 235 17.59 7.16 -13.95
N LEU A 236 17.46 6.12 -14.79
CA LEU A 236 18.27 4.90 -14.70
C LEU A 236 19.74 5.15 -15.04
N ASN A 237 20.03 6.03 -16.00
CA ASN A 237 21.40 6.38 -16.38
C ASN A 237 22.18 7.10 -15.26
N GLN A 238 21.50 7.67 -14.28
CA GLN A 238 22.12 8.28 -13.11
C GLN A 238 22.21 7.31 -11.91
N ALA A 239 21.60 6.12 -12.03
CA ALA A 239 21.59 5.13 -10.97
C ALA A 239 22.88 4.31 -10.95
N THR A 240 23.30 3.88 -9.77
CA THR A 240 24.53 3.10 -9.55
C THR A 240 24.29 1.77 -8.85
N GLN A 241 23.14 1.60 -8.22
CA GLN A 241 22.81 0.40 -7.42
C GLN A 241 21.70 -0.46 -8.04
N ILE A 242 21.05 0.03 -9.08
CA ILE A 242 19.95 -0.69 -9.73
C ILE A 242 20.55 -1.69 -10.73
N PRO A 243 20.34 -3.02 -10.53
CA PRO A 243 20.83 -4.03 -11.45
C PRO A 243 20.22 -3.88 -12.84
N ARG A 244 20.97 -4.29 -13.87
CA ARG A 244 20.54 -4.19 -15.26
C ARG A 244 19.20 -4.91 -15.51
N GLY A 245 19.03 -6.13 -15.00
CA GLY A 245 17.79 -6.89 -15.18
C GLY A 245 16.56 -6.17 -14.58
N ILE A 246 16.74 -5.46 -13.47
CA ILE A 246 15.67 -4.66 -12.86
C ILE A 246 15.40 -3.38 -13.67
N ALA A 247 16.46 -2.73 -14.18
CA ALA A 247 16.30 -1.58 -15.05
C ALA A 247 15.55 -1.94 -16.34
N ASP A 248 15.91 -3.07 -16.95
CA ASP A 248 15.24 -3.58 -18.15
C ASP A 248 13.80 -4.00 -17.89
N LEU A 249 13.51 -4.60 -16.73
CA LEU A 249 12.13 -4.84 -16.30
C LEU A 249 11.34 -3.53 -16.18
N GLY A 250 11.93 -2.49 -15.62
CA GLY A 250 11.31 -1.16 -15.57
C GLY A 250 10.93 -0.64 -16.96
N ARG A 251 11.82 -0.81 -17.96
CA ARG A 251 11.54 -0.45 -19.36
C ARG A 251 10.44 -1.30 -19.97
N GLN A 252 10.45 -2.62 -19.73
CA GLN A 252 9.39 -3.52 -20.20
C GLN A 252 8.02 -3.13 -19.65
N LEU A 253 7.96 -2.66 -18.40
CA LEU A 253 6.70 -2.21 -17.78
C LEU A 253 6.13 -0.93 -18.42
N LEU A 254 6.89 -0.19 -19.22
CA LEU A 254 6.39 0.92 -20.04
C LEU A 254 5.88 0.47 -21.42
N ARG A 255 6.12 -0.79 -21.78
CA ARG A 255 5.62 -1.42 -23.01
C ARG A 255 5.08 -2.81 -22.69
N THR A 256 4.19 -2.88 -21.73
CA THR A 256 3.66 -4.13 -21.19
C THR A 256 2.83 -4.87 -22.24
N PRO A 257 3.05 -6.19 -22.43
CA PRO A 257 2.14 -7.02 -23.20
C PRO A 257 0.81 -7.15 -22.45
N MET A 258 -0.30 -6.97 -23.13
CA MET A 258 -1.66 -6.95 -22.59
C MET A 258 -2.52 -8.03 -23.23
N GLN A 259 -3.39 -8.62 -22.43
CA GLN A 259 -4.37 -9.61 -22.85
C GLN A 259 -5.66 -9.42 -22.03
N TRP A 260 -6.83 -9.50 -22.67
CA TRP A 260 -8.13 -9.33 -21.99
C TRP A 260 -9.00 -10.59 -22.02
N GLU A 261 -8.69 -11.54 -22.87
CA GLU A 261 -9.26 -12.89 -22.94
C GLU A 261 -8.17 -13.93 -22.71
N ASP A 262 -8.50 -15.10 -22.19
CA ASP A 262 -7.52 -16.09 -21.79
C ASP A 262 -6.70 -16.62 -22.99
N ASP A 263 -7.36 -16.85 -24.11
CA ASP A 263 -6.75 -17.32 -25.37
C ASP A 263 -6.78 -16.24 -26.47
N GLY A 264 -7.01 -15.01 -26.09
CA GLY A 264 -7.09 -13.86 -26.99
C GLY A 264 -5.73 -13.34 -27.43
N PRO A 265 -5.71 -12.40 -28.38
CA PRO A 265 -4.48 -11.81 -28.90
C PRO A 265 -3.75 -11.01 -27.81
N VAL A 266 -2.42 -11.05 -27.90
CA VAL A 266 -1.53 -10.21 -27.07
C VAL A 266 -1.21 -8.95 -27.88
N VAL A 267 -1.48 -7.79 -27.27
CA VAL A 267 -1.10 -6.49 -27.84
C VAL A 267 -0.15 -5.76 -26.87
N TYR A 268 0.76 -4.96 -27.43
CA TYR A 268 1.72 -4.23 -26.64
C TYR A 268 1.25 -2.80 -26.37
N GLN A 269 1.47 -2.35 -25.14
CA GLN A 269 1.26 -0.95 -24.78
C GLN A 269 2.28 -0.07 -25.52
N GLU A 270 1.82 1.00 -26.19
CA GLU A 270 2.65 2.00 -26.86
C GLU A 270 2.42 3.42 -26.30
N ARG A 271 1.35 3.63 -25.57
CA ARG A 271 1.01 4.91 -24.93
C ARG A 271 0.42 4.72 -23.55
N GLY A 272 0.30 5.80 -22.82
CA GLY A 272 -0.35 5.84 -21.53
C GLY A 272 0.39 5.07 -20.44
N GLN A 273 -0.32 4.82 -19.36
CA GLN A 273 0.14 4.02 -18.22
C GLN A 273 -0.97 3.06 -17.80
N LEU A 274 -0.63 1.80 -17.63
CA LEU A 274 -1.57 0.80 -17.14
C LEU A 274 -1.77 0.97 -15.62
N MET A 275 -3.02 1.05 -15.18
CA MET A 275 -3.34 1.01 -13.76
C MET A 275 -3.04 -0.37 -13.18
N GLY A 276 -2.16 -0.44 -12.21
CA GLY A 276 -1.62 -1.69 -11.65
C GLY A 276 -0.13 -1.86 -11.92
N ASN A 277 0.40 -1.14 -12.90
CA ASN A 277 1.83 -1.12 -13.18
C ASN A 277 2.60 -0.33 -12.12
N LEU A 278 3.68 -0.91 -11.60
CA LEU A 278 4.38 -0.39 -10.42
C LEU A 278 5.04 0.97 -10.64
N ILE A 279 5.67 1.21 -11.76
CA ILE A 279 6.43 2.46 -11.99
C ILE A 279 5.58 3.61 -12.54
N SER A 280 4.32 3.36 -12.87
CA SER A 280 3.43 4.36 -13.47
C SER A 280 3.24 5.62 -12.60
N PHE A 281 2.95 5.45 -11.33
CA PHE A 281 2.59 6.57 -10.47
C PHE A 281 3.73 7.59 -10.25
N PRO A 282 4.96 7.20 -9.91
CA PRO A 282 6.06 8.16 -9.78
C PRO A 282 6.37 8.88 -11.08
N LEU A 283 6.32 8.20 -12.23
CA LEU A 283 6.54 8.82 -13.53
C LEU A 283 5.44 9.82 -13.90
N LEU A 284 4.17 9.49 -13.60
CA LEU A 284 3.05 10.43 -13.77
C LEU A 284 3.27 11.71 -12.96
N CYS A 285 3.65 11.59 -11.69
CA CYS A 285 3.96 12.74 -10.85
C CYS A 285 5.08 13.60 -11.45
N LEU A 286 6.14 12.96 -11.96
CA LEU A 286 7.27 13.66 -12.59
C LEU A 286 6.88 14.36 -13.89
N VAL A 287 6.15 13.67 -14.78
CA VAL A 287 5.67 14.27 -16.03
C VAL A 287 4.79 15.50 -15.73
N ASN A 288 3.87 15.38 -14.78
CA ASN A 288 2.99 16.45 -14.37
C ASN A 288 3.79 17.65 -13.84
N TYR A 289 4.78 17.41 -12.98
CA TYR A 289 5.65 18.47 -12.46
C TYR A 289 6.51 19.14 -13.53
N LEU A 290 7.15 18.36 -14.39
CA LEU A 290 8.01 18.89 -15.45
C LEU A 290 7.21 19.67 -16.50
N ALA A 291 6.01 19.18 -16.87
CA ALA A 291 5.10 19.87 -17.75
C ALA A 291 4.63 21.20 -17.14
N PHE A 292 4.25 21.21 -15.86
CA PHE A 292 3.90 22.45 -15.17
C PHE A 292 5.03 23.48 -15.24
N ARG A 293 6.24 23.09 -14.85
CA ARG A 293 7.38 24.02 -14.83
C ARG A 293 7.74 24.55 -16.22
N TYR A 294 7.72 23.68 -17.22
CA TYR A 294 8.09 24.05 -18.59
C TYR A 294 7.04 24.97 -19.23
N PHE A 295 5.78 24.57 -19.20
CA PHE A 295 4.74 25.30 -19.93
C PHE A 295 4.28 26.56 -19.19
N SER A 296 4.22 26.58 -17.88
CA SER A 296 3.86 27.81 -17.14
C SER A 296 5.01 28.80 -17.04
N GLY A 297 6.25 28.30 -16.97
CA GLY A 297 7.43 29.10 -16.61
C GLY A 297 7.38 29.61 -15.15
N SER A 298 6.42 29.14 -14.35
CA SER A 298 6.25 29.59 -12.97
C SER A 298 7.24 28.95 -12.01
N SER A 299 7.76 29.74 -11.07
CA SER A 299 8.51 29.28 -9.90
C SER A 299 7.63 29.15 -8.65
N GLY A 300 6.34 29.49 -8.74
CA GLY A 300 5.39 29.46 -7.64
C GLY A 300 5.19 28.10 -6.97
N PRO A 301 4.52 28.09 -5.81
CA PRO A 301 4.24 26.85 -5.09
C PRO A 301 3.30 25.94 -5.88
N VAL A 302 3.63 24.66 -5.90
CA VAL A 302 2.86 23.61 -6.58
C VAL A 302 2.79 22.38 -5.69
N ARG A 303 1.69 21.64 -5.74
CA ARG A 303 1.54 20.31 -5.15
C ARG A 303 0.91 19.37 -6.16
N ILE A 304 1.48 18.19 -6.26
CA ILE A 304 1.09 17.15 -7.23
C ILE A 304 0.91 15.84 -6.51
N ASN A 305 -0.16 15.12 -6.86
CA ASN A 305 -0.41 13.75 -6.48
C ASN A 305 -0.97 12.99 -7.69
N GLY A 306 -0.11 12.32 -8.41
CA GLY A 306 -0.48 11.66 -9.68
C GLY A 306 -0.87 12.69 -10.74
N ASP A 307 -2.11 12.58 -11.20
CA ASP A 307 -2.73 13.51 -12.16
C ASP A 307 -3.28 14.80 -11.49
N ASP A 308 -3.57 14.75 -10.21
CA ASP A 308 -4.03 15.94 -9.49
C ASP A 308 -2.88 16.95 -9.31
N ILE A 309 -3.14 18.21 -9.68
CA ILE A 309 -2.20 19.32 -9.51
C ILE A 309 -2.90 20.53 -8.92
N VAL A 310 -2.23 21.21 -8.00
CA VAL A 310 -2.62 22.55 -7.54
C VAL A 310 -1.40 23.44 -7.46
N PHE A 311 -1.54 24.66 -7.94
CA PHE A 311 -0.49 25.65 -7.89
C PHE A 311 -1.06 27.07 -7.71
N ARG A 312 -0.20 28.00 -7.30
CA ARG A 312 -0.50 29.41 -7.29
C ARG A 312 0.36 30.09 -8.34
N SER A 313 -0.24 30.90 -9.17
CA SER A 313 0.42 31.58 -10.29
C SER A 313 -0.23 32.91 -10.63
N THR A 314 0.44 33.72 -11.43
CA THR A 314 -0.18 34.84 -12.12
C THR A 314 -1.14 34.33 -13.21
N PRO A 315 -2.13 35.13 -13.64
CA PRO A 315 -3.00 34.76 -14.75
C PRO A 315 -2.23 34.42 -16.03
N ALA A 316 -1.18 35.18 -16.35
CA ALA A 316 -0.36 34.89 -17.54
C ALA A 316 0.39 33.56 -17.48
N GLU A 317 0.91 33.15 -16.31
CA GLU A 317 1.51 31.82 -16.11
C GLU A 317 0.48 30.72 -16.25
N TYR A 318 -0.73 30.91 -15.72
CA TYR A 318 -1.83 29.99 -15.88
C TYR A 318 -2.22 29.82 -17.35
N GLU A 319 -2.36 30.90 -18.10
CA GLU A 319 -2.71 30.86 -19.53
C GLU A 319 -1.65 30.08 -20.33
N ARG A 320 -0.36 30.38 -20.11
CA ARG A 320 0.72 29.61 -20.76
C ARG A 320 0.66 28.14 -20.46
N TRP A 321 0.41 27.76 -19.19
CA TRP A 321 0.25 26.38 -18.80
C TRP A 321 -0.97 25.73 -19.48
N ARG A 322 -2.12 26.40 -19.42
CA ARG A 322 -3.37 25.93 -20.04
C ARG A 322 -3.19 25.64 -21.53
N ASP A 323 -2.54 26.55 -22.24
CA ASP A 323 -2.39 26.47 -23.70
C ASP A 323 -1.26 25.53 -24.12
N GLY A 324 -0.31 25.26 -23.23
CA GLY A 324 0.87 24.45 -23.53
C GLY A 324 0.83 23.00 -23.03
N VAL A 325 0.20 22.73 -21.90
CA VAL A 325 0.35 21.44 -21.20
C VAL A 325 -0.11 20.24 -22.02
N ASN A 326 -1.07 20.40 -22.93
CA ASN A 326 -1.55 19.33 -23.81
C ASN A 326 -0.42 18.72 -24.68
N ARG A 327 0.62 19.51 -24.98
CA ARG A 327 1.80 19.05 -25.72
C ARG A 327 2.69 18.06 -24.95
N SER A 328 2.49 17.93 -23.65
CA SER A 328 3.15 16.90 -22.83
C SER A 328 2.46 15.53 -22.88
N GLY A 329 1.27 15.44 -23.46
CA GLY A 329 0.37 14.28 -23.39
C GLY A 329 -0.68 14.36 -22.28
N LEU A 330 -0.58 15.35 -21.38
CA LEU A 330 -1.58 15.61 -20.34
C LEU A 330 -2.68 16.51 -20.90
N VAL A 331 -3.83 15.93 -21.24
CA VAL A 331 -4.96 16.65 -21.83
C VAL A 331 -5.80 17.27 -20.72
N LEU A 332 -5.92 18.60 -20.71
CA LEU A 332 -6.75 19.31 -19.73
C LEU A 332 -8.22 19.02 -19.91
N SER A 333 -8.93 18.95 -18.78
CA SER A 333 -10.38 18.91 -18.71
C SER A 333 -10.91 20.32 -18.36
N PRO A 334 -11.28 21.16 -19.36
CA PRO A 334 -11.58 22.57 -19.13
C PRO A 334 -12.73 22.79 -18.14
N GLY A 335 -13.77 21.96 -18.23
CA GLY A 335 -14.94 22.06 -17.34
C GLY A 335 -14.71 21.61 -15.90
N LYS A 336 -13.53 21.07 -15.57
CA LYS A 336 -13.19 20.60 -14.23
C LYS A 336 -11.99 21.31 -13.61
N THR A 337 -11.22 22.02 -14.39
CA THR A 337 -10.13 22.87 -13.87
C THR A 337 -10.72 24.06 -13.15
N MET A 338 -10.36 24.22 -11.87
CA MET A 338 -10.85 25.31 -11.03
C MET A 338 -9.78 26.40 -10.90
N VAL A 339 -10.19 27.65 -11.09
CA VAL A 339 -9.34 28.83 -10.87
C VAL A 339 -10.04 29.75 -9.88
N ASP A 340 -9.41 30.06 -8.76
CA ASP A 340 -9.99 30.88 -7.72
C ASP A 340 -8.89 31.67 -6.95
N ARG A 341 -9.22 32.78 -6.36
CA ARG A 341 -8.28 33.61 -5.58
C ARG A 341 -8.04 33.09 -4.15
N ARG A 342 -8.94 32.28 -3.62
CA ARG A 342 -8.91 31.82 -2.22
C ARG A 342 -9.14 30.32 -2.05
N TYR A 343 -9.74 29.66 -3.03
CA TYR A 343 -10.09 28.25 -2.94
C TYR A 343 -9.28 27.43 -3.92
N PHE A 344 -8.92 26.23 -3.49
CA PHE A 344 -8.26 25.24 -4.34
C PHE A 344 -8.59 23.83 -3.89
N SER A 345 -8.46 22.87 -4.77
CA SER A 345 -8.75 21.48 -4.48
C SER A 345 -7.57 20.56 -4.83
N LEU A 346 -7.39 19.51 -4.06
CA LEU A 346 -6.48 18.42 -4.35
C LEU A 346 -6.99 17.14 -3.68
N ASN A 347 -6.88 15.98 -4.36
CA ASN A 347 -7.36 14.69 -3.84
C ASN A 347 -8.82 14.76 -3.34
N SER A 348 -9.71 15.31 -4.14
CA SER A 348 -11.13 15.47 -3.80
C SER A 348 -11.38 16.17 -2.45
N THR A 349 -10.49 17.05 -2.05
CA THR A 349 -10.60 17.89 -0.86
C THR A 349 -10.52 19.36 -1.27
N LEU A 350 -11.51 20.16 -0.88
CA LEU A 350 -11.54 21.59 -1.13
C LEU A 350 -10.92 22.34 0.06
N PHE A 351 -10.03 23.27 -0.23
CA PHE A 351 -9.34 24.10 0.74
C PHE A 351 -9.69 25.58 0.55
N LYS A 352 -9.67 26.30 1.66
CA LYS A 352 -9.75 27.76 1.69
C LYS A 352 -8.46 28.31 2.25
N ALA A 353 -7.80 29.15 1.47
CA ALA A 353 -6.57 29.82 1.88
C ALA A 353 -6.86 31.14 2.58
N PHE A 354 -6.16 31.37 3.67
CA PHE A 354 -6.07 32.64 4.41
C PHE A 354 -4.60 33.08 4.43
N ASP A 355 -4.35 34.30 4.84
CA ASP A 355 -2.98 34.84 4.82
C ASP A 355 -1.96 34.03 5.59
N ARG A 356 -2.37 33.38 6.68
CA ARG A 356 -1.48 32.59 7.56
C ARG A 356 -1.86 31.13 7.74
N ARG A 357 -2.97 30.68 7.15
CA ARG A 357 -3.43 29.29 7.30
C ARG A 357 -4.26 28.84 6.10
N VAL A 358 -4.37 27.54 5.99
CA VAL A 358 -5.27 26.87 5.04
C VAL A 358 -6.21 25.96 5.83
N ASP A 359 -7.51 26.09 5.58
CA ASP A 359 -8.52 25.26 6.21
C ASP A 359 -9.22 24.36 5.18
N ILE A 360 -9.69 23.20 5.62
CA ILE A 360 -10.52 22.33 4.78
C ILE A 360 -11.95 22.88 4.77
N VAL A 361 -12.52 23.06 3.60
CA VAL A 361 -13.96 23.31 3.46
C VAL A 361 -14.70 22.03 3.83
N PRO A 362 -15.58 22.05 4.85
CA PRO A 362 -16.23 20.84 5.32
C PRO A 362 -17.03 20.15 4.22
N CYS A 363 -16.95 18.84 4.13
CA CYS A 363 -17.76 18.08 3.17
C CYS A 363 -18.02 16.65 3.69
N ILE A 364 -19.05 16.02 3.13
CA ILE A 364 -19.39 14.62 3.38
C ILE A 364 -18.93 13.80 2.17
N ARG A 365 -18.07 12.81 2.42
CA ARG A 365 -17.65 11.84 1.41
C ARG A 365 -18.63 10.66 1.41
N SER A 366 -19.54 10.66 0.49
CA SER A 366 -20.65 9.71 0.41
C SER A 366 -20.20 8.24 0.31
N THR A 367 -19.15 7.97 -0.47
CA THR A 367 -18.53 6.63 -0.54
C THR A 367 -17.97 6.17 0.80
N ALA A 368 -17.27 7.05 1.51
CA ALA A 368 -16.73 6.74 2.83
C ALA A 368 -17.84 6.60 3.89
N PHE A 369 -18.92 7.35 3.75
CA PHE A 369 -20.12 7.20 4.61
C PHE A 369 -20.76 5.81 4.45
N GLY A 370 -20.64 5.18 3.29
CA GLY A 370 -21.17 3.84 3.03
C GLY A 370 -22.52 3.83 2.34
N LEU A 371 -22.77 4.80 1.47
CA LEU A 371 -24.03 4.85 0.69
C LEU A 371 -24.09 3.81 -0.42
N ARG A 372 -22.97 3.18 -0.76
CA ARG A 372 -22.91 2.07 -1.72
C ARG A 372 -22.93 0.73 -1.01
N THR A 373 -23.55 -0.25 -1.62
CA THR A 373 -23.61 -1.64 -1.12
C THR A 373 -22.24 -2.35 -1.18
N ASP A 374 -21.37 -1.91 -2.08
CA ASP A 374 -20.02 -2.45 -2.35
C ASP A 374 -18.90 -1.73 -1.59
N CYS A 375 -19.22 -0.95 -0.56
CA CYS A 375 -18.24 -0.17 0.21
C CYS A 375 -17.23 -1.01 1.02
N GLY A 376 -17.29 -2.32 0.93
CA GLY A 376 -16.50 -3.25 1.74
C GLY A 376 -17.13 -3.51 3.10
N GLY A 377 -16.60 -4.51 3.79
CA GLY A 377 -17.11 -4.97 5.09
C GLY A 377 -16.50 -4.22 6.27
N VAL A 378 -16.40 -4.95 7.37
CA VAL A 378 -15.87 -4.47 8.66
C VAL A 378 -14.44 -3.94 8.55
N GLU A 379 -13.63 -4.51 7.67
CA GLU A 379 -12.21 -4.13 7.45
C GLU A 379 -12.05 -2.69 6.94
N THR A 380 -13.00 -2.16 6.20
CA THR A 380 -12.94 -0.79 5.66
C THR A 380 -13.53 0.24 6.61
N LEU A 381 -14.32 -0.20 7.60
CA LEU A 381 -15.15 0.66 8.44
C LEU A 381 -14.35 1.77 9.13
N ARG A 382 -13.18 1.45 9.67
CA ARG A 382 -12.33 2.44 10.34
C ARG A 382 -11.80 3.51 9.37
N GLY A 383 -11.31 3.08 8.22
CA GLY A 383 -10.81 4.01 7.19
C GLY A 383 -11.91 4.95 6.74
N ARG A 384 -13.11 4.43 6.51
CA ARG A 384 -14.30 5.19 6.15
C ARG A 384 -14.69 6.18 7.24
N TYR A 385 -14.79 5.72 8.51
CA TYR A 385 -15.12 6.57 9.65
C TYR A 385 -14.14 7.73 9.86
N ASN A 386 -12.87 7.53 9.61
CA ASN A 386 -11.87 8.57 9.76
C ASN A 386 -11.87 9.59 8.61
N SER A 387 -12.43 9.24 7.47
CA SER A 387 -12.33 10.04 6.24
C SER A 387 -13.65 10.60 5.72
N PHE A 388 -14.83 10.20 6.25
CA PHE A 388 -16.11 10.56 5.63
C PHE A 388 -16.54 12.01 5.81
N CYS A 389 -16.11 12.70 6.86
CA CYS A 389 -16.53 14.08 7.16
C CYS A 389 -15.35 15.02 7.48
N PRO A 390 -14.40 15.23 6.53
CA PRO A 390 -13.29 16.15 6.76
C PRO A 390 -13.78 17.56 6.93
N GLY A 391 -13.08 18.34 7.78
CA GLY A 391 -13.38 19.76 8.01
C GLY A 391 -14.52 20.04 8.99
N PHE A 392 -15.31 19.05 9.39
CA PHE A 392 -16.32 19.22 10.43
C PHE A 392 -15.73 19.09 11.83
N PHE A 393 -16.19 19.93 12.75
CA PHE A 393 -15.74 19.97 14.15
C PHE A 393 -16.93 20.06 15.12
N GLY A 394 -16.65 19.82 16.41
CA GLY A 394 -17.61 19.98 17.50
C GLY A 394 -18.88 19.14 17.33
N SER A 395 -20.02 19.72 17.68
CA SER A 395 -21.33 19.09 17.66
C SER A 395 -21.75 18.59 16.27
N ARG A 396 -21.45 19.34 15.21
CA ARG A 396 -21.77 18.93 13.84
C ARG A 396 -21.04 17.65 13.44
N ARG A 397 -19.77 17.53 13.81
CA ARG A 397 -19.01 16.30 13.57
C ARG A 397 -19.56 15.13 14.36
N SER A 398 -19.99 15.36 15.60
CA SER A 398 -20.57 14.33 16.45
C SER A 398 -21.90 13.82 15.88
N LEU A 399 -22.79 14.72 15.43
CA LEU A 399 -24.04 14.33 14.76
C LEU A 399 -23.78 13.46 13.52
N LEU A 400 -22.85 13.87 12.66
CA LEU A 400 -22.48 13.08 11.48
C LEU A 400 -21.93 11.69 11.86
N ARG A 401 -21.18 11.58 12.94
CA ARG A 401 -20.66 10.30 13.45
C ARG A 401 -21.77 9.38 13.99
N ILE A 402 -22.76 9.94 14.65
CA ILE A 402 -23.95 9.19 15.09
C ILE A 402 -24.66 8.61 13.87
N GLU A 403 -24.90 9.41 12.85
CA GLU A 403 -25.53 8.94 11.61
C GLU A 403 -24.68 7.91 10.86
N PHE A 404 -23.36 8.08 10.83
CA PHE A 404 -22.45 7.06 10.29
C PHE A 404 -22.58 5.72 11.02
N LEU A 405 -22.63 5.75 12.35
CA LEU A 405 -22.76 4.54 13.17
C LEU A 405 -24.09 3.84 12.92
N LYS A 406 -25.21 4.60 12.88
CA LYS A 406 -26.53 4.06 12.54
C LYS A 406 -26.56 3.41 11.16
N TRP A 407 -26.03 4.11 10.16
CA TRP A 407 -26.01 3.63 8.77
C TRP A 407 -25.17 2.36 8.59
N ASN A 408 -24.06 2.26 9.31
CA ASN A 408 -23.16 1.11 9.24
C ASN A 408 -23.43 0.07 10.36
N ALA A 409 -24.56 0.15 11.05
CA ALA A 409 -24.88 -0.72 12.19
C ALA A 409 -24.81 -2.20 11.82
N LYS A 410 -25.28 -2.61 10.63
CA LYS A 410 -25.23 -4.01 10.18
C LYS A 410 -23.81 -4.58 10.16
N TYR A 411 -22.80 -3.81 9.74
CA TYR A 411 -21.41 -4.25 9.72
C TYR A 411 -20.81 -4.30 11.14
N ILE A 412 -21.24 -3.39 12.01
CA ILE A 412 -20.82 -3.37 13.41
C ILE A 412 -21.42 -4.56 14.15
N LEU A 413 -22.71 -4.82 13.94
CA LEU A 413 -23.43 -5.92 14.60
C LEU A 413 -22.98 -7.30 14.13
N SER A 414 -22.51 -7.44 12.87
CA SER A 414 -21.96 -8.69 12.35
C SER A 414 -20.54 -9.00 12.85
N SER A 415 -19.91 -8.11 13.61
CA SER A 415 -18.57 -8.32 14.13
C SER A 415 -18.62 -8.64 15.63
N ASP A 416 -17.89 -9.66 16.07
CA ASP A 416 -17.78 -10.04 17.49
C ASP A 416 -16.68 -9.24 18.21
N ARG A 417 -16.68 -7.92 18.01
CA ARG A 417 -15.63 -7.03 18.51
C ARG A 417 -16.17 -5.72 19.05
N SER A 418 -15.49 -5.16 20.06
CA SER A 418 -15.79 -3.82 20.52
C SER A 418 -15.54 -2.78 19.43
N ILE A 419 -16.34 -1.73 19.37
CA ILE A 419 -16.22 -0.65 18.38
C ILE A 419 -14.93 0.12 18.60
N SER A 420 -14.63 0.47 19.85
CA SER A 420 -13.48 1.29 20.19
C SER A 420 -12.16 0.51 20.17
N ARG A 421 -12.13 -0.71 20.71
CA ARG A 421 -10.94 -1.55 20.83
C ARG A 421 -10.75 -2.47 19.62
N GLY A 422 -11.78 -3.22 19.26
CA GLY A 422 -11.71 -4.22 18.22
C GLY A 422 -11.74 -3.62 16.83
N LEU A 423 -12.70 -2.76 16.53
CA LEU A 423 -12.81 -2.06 15.25
C LEU A 423 -11.97 -0.77 15.19
N GLY A 424 -11.50 -0.29 16.32
CA GLY A 424 -10.61 0.87 16.40
C GLY A 424 -11.24 2.21 16.02
N LEU A 425 -12.56 2.38 16.11
CA LEU A 425 -13.23 3.64 15.80
C LEU A 425 -13.04 4.67 16.92
N PRO A 426 -12.72 5.92 16.60
CA PRO A 426 -12.59 7.00 17.60
C PRO A 426 -13.95 7.57 18.02
N VAL A 427 -14.77 6.76 18.65
CA VAL A 427 -16.12 7.11 19.13
C VAL A 427 -16.11 7.65 20.54
N TYR A 428 -17.11 8.43 20.87
CA TYR A 428 -17.42 8.88 22.25
C TYR A 428 -18.65 8.16 22.78
N ARG A 429 -18.78 8.12 24.12
CA ARG A 429 -19.90 7.45 24.79
C ARG A 429 -21.26 7.97 24.30
N HIS A 430 -21.44 9.28 24.23
CA HIS A 430 -22.69 9.88 23.77
C HIS A 430 -23.01 9.52 22.30
N GLU A 431 -21.99 9.39 21.43
CA GLU A 431 -22.19 8.95 20.05
C GLU A 431 -22.73 7.51 20.00
N LEU A 432 -22.23 6.64 20.88
CA LEU A 432 -22.69 5.27 21.00
C LEU A 432 -24.11 5.16 21.61
N ILE A 433 -24.42 6.00 22.61
CA ILE A 433 -25.76 6.05 23.19
C ILE A 433 -26.80 6.48 22.14
N HIS A 434 -26.52 7.56 21.42
CA HIS A 434 -27.45 8.09 20.40
C HIS A 434 -27.53 7.22 19.13
N SER A 435 -26.55 6.35 18.90
CA SER A 435 -26.60 5.35 17.83
C SER A 435 -27.12 3.98 18.29
N HIS A 436 -27.55 3.83 19.53
CA HIS A 436 -28.04 2.59 20.14
C HIS A 436 -27.01 1.44 20.16
N LEU A 437 -25.73 1.79 20.25
CA LEU A 437 -24.62 0.82 20.24
C LEU A 437 -23.85 0.74 21.56
N TRP A 438 -24.30 1.49 22.59
CA TRP A 438 -23.59 1.56 23.86
C TRP A 438 -23.61 0.24 24.64
N ASP A 439 -24.73 -0.42 24.74
CA ASP A 439 -24.87 -1.66 25.53
C ASP A 439 -23.99 -2.76 24.93
N ARG A 440 -24.00 -2.86 23.62
CA ARG A 440 -23.11 -3.75 22.91
C ARG A 440 -21.62 -3.44 23.16
N GLU A 441 -21.25 -2.17 23.09
CA GLU A 441 -19.87 -1.75 23.37
C GLU A 441 -19.48 -2.05 24.81
N ALA A 442 -20.37 -1.77 25.77
CA ALA A 442 -20.16 -2.06 27.18
C ALA A 442 -19.97 -3.57 27.42
N HIS A 443 -20.78 -4.42 26.76
CA HIS A 443 -20.63 -5.86 26.81
C HIS A 443 -19.23 -6.31 26.36
N TYR A 444 -18.80 -5.95 25.15
CA TYR A 444 -17.48 -6.34 24.66
C TYR A 444 -16.30 -5.72 25.43
N LEU A 445 -16.49 -4.58 26.05
CA LEU A 445 -15.47 -3.96 26.89
C LEU A 445 -15.36 -4.62 28.27
N SER A 446 -16.46 -5.19 28.78
CA SER A 446 -16.50 -5.90 30.05
C SER A 446 -16.00 -7.33 29.95
N MET A 447 -15.99 -7.93 28.75
CA MET A 447 -15.48 -9.29 28.56
C MET A 447 -14.03 -9.38 29.01
N GLU A 448 -13.75 -10.32 29.88
CA GLU A 448 -12.38 -10.68 30.23
C GLU A 448 -11.71 -11.28 28.99
N VAL A 449 -10.64 -10.65 28.57
CA VAL A 449 -9.76 -11.27 27.59
C VAL A 449 -8.86 -12.20 28.38
N GLU A 450 -8.93 -13.49 28.08
CA GLU A 450 -7.97 -14.45 28.59
C GLU A 450 -6.56 -13.90 28.39
N ARG A 451 -5.87 -13.69 29.48
CA ARG A 451 -4.45 -13.33 29.42
C ARG A 451 -3.72 -14.57 28.95
N PRO A 452 -2.95 -14.53 27.88
CA PRO A 452 -2.02 -15.61 27.63
C PRO A 452 -1.21 -15.79 28.92
N LEU A 453 -1.21 -17.01 29.43
CA LEU A 453 -0.42 -17.37 30.59
C LEU A 453 1.01 -16.87 30.35
N PRO A 454 1.66 -16.24 31.33
CA PRO A 454 3.06 -15.90 31.20
C PRO A 454 3.82 -17.19 30.93
N VAL A 455 4.48 -17.25 29.79
CA VAL A 455 5.31 -18.42 29.44
C VAL A 455 6.43 -18.49 30.47
N SER A 456 6.46 -19.56 31.24
CA SER A 456 7.54 -19.82 32.18
C SER A 456 8.82 -20.14 31.41
N LYS A 457 9.98 -19.84 31.98
CA LYS A 457 11.27 -20.20 31.36
C LYS A 457 11.35 -21.70 31.05
N GLY A 458 10.81 -22.55 31.90
CA GLY A 458 10.82 -24.00 31.71
C GLY A 458 10.04 -24.51 30.48
N HIS A 459 9.06 -23.75 29.98
CA HIS A 459 8.36 -24.09 28.75
C HIS A 459 9.13 -23.72 27.48
N LEU A 460 10.14 -22.86 27.61
CA LEU A 460 10.95 -22.40 26.49
C LEU A 460 12.10 -23.37 26.15
N GLU A 461 12.40 -24.30 27.08
CA GLU A 461 13.56 -25.19 26.99
C GLU A 461 13.27 -26.53 26.30
N GLN A 462 12.01 -26.79 25.94
CA GLN A 462 11.60 -28.11 25.47
C GLN A 462 11.23 -28.18 23.98
N ASP A 463 11.15 -27.04 23.32
CA ASP A 463 10.77 -27.05 21.91
C ASP A 463 11.96 -27.38 21.01
N LYS A 464 11.78 -28.38 20.14
CA LYS A 464 12.77 -28.70 19.11
C LYS A 464 12.81 -27.60 18.04
N VAL A 465 14.00 -27.27 17.62
CA VAL A 465 14.18 -26.35 16.47
C VAL A 465 13.63 -27.02 15.21
N PRO A 466 12.71 -26.39 14.48
CA PRO A 466 12.20 -26.95 13.23
C PRO A 466 13.30 -27.16 12.20
N GLU A 467 13.11 -28.13 11.31
CA GLU A 467 14.04 -28.37 10.21
C GLU A 467 14.21 -27.12 9.33
N GLY A 468 15.43 -26.74 9.04
CA GLY A 468 15.76 -25.54 8.28
C GLY A 468 15.81 -24.23 9.09
N TRP A 469 15.70 -24.34 10.42
CA TRP A 469 15.81 -23.20 11.33
C TRP A 469 17.01 -23.37 12.27
N GLU A 470 17.58 -22.26 12.66
CA GLU A 470 18.62 -22.21 13.69
C GLU A 470 18.23 -21.23 14.79
N LEU A 471 18.78 -21.41 15.97
CA LEU A 471 18.58 -20.50 17.09
C LEU A 471 19.57 -19.35 17.02
N LEU A 472 19.04 -18.14 16.96
CA LEU A 472 19.82 -16.93 17.05
C LEU A 472 19.72 -16.32 18.46
N GLU A 473 20.84 -16.22 19.14
CA GLU A 473 20.92 -15.49 20.40
C GLU A 473 21.13 -14.00 20.15
N VAL A 474 20.23 -13.18 20.64
CA VAL A 474 20.28 -11.72 20.45
C VAL A 474 20.11 -11.00 21.78
N ASP A 475 21.04 -10.11 22.08
CA ASP A 475 20.97 -9.25 23.27
C ASP A 475 19.89 -8.17 23.11
N LYS A 476 19.73 -7.65 21.90
CA LYS A 476 18.81 -6.57 21.62
C LYS A 476 18.31 -6.65 20.19
N LEU A 477 17.01 -6.86 20.02
CA LEU A 477 16.40 -6.84 18.72
C LEU A 477 16.38 -5.44 18.11
N THR A 478 17.04 -5.28 16.99
CA THR A 478 17.04 -4.03 16.23
C THR A 478 15.66 -3.76 15.64
N LYS A 479 15.38 -2.51 15.30
CA LYS A 479 14.15 -2.13 14.60
C LYS A 479 13.95 -2.97 13.32
N LYS A 480 15.04 -3.21 12.58
CA LYS A 480 15.05 -3.99 11.35
C LYS A 480 14.67 -5.46 11.60
N MET A 481 15.22 -6.09 12.63
CA MET A 481 14.83 -7.46 12.98
C MET A 481 13.35 -7.56 13.38
N ARG A 482 12.84 -6.57 14.10
CA ARG A 482 11.40 -6.50 14.44
C ARG A 482 10.51 -6.37 13.21
N GLU A 483 10.93 -5.58 12.25
CA GLU A 483 10.22 -5.43 10.96
C GLU A 483 10.27 -6.74 10.17
N ASN A 484 11.40 -7.40 10.11
CA ASN A 484 11.55 -8.70 9.44
C ASN A 484 10.66 -9.78 10.08
N LEU A 485 10.64 -9.88 11.40
CA LEU A 485 9.77 -10.83 12.11
C LEU A 485 8.27 -10.59 11.82
N ARG A 486 7.87 -9.35 11.54
CA ARG A 486 6.51 -9.03 11.12
C ARG A 486 6.17 -9.52 9.71
N LEU A 487 7.17 -9.71 8.88
CA LEU A 487 7.00 -10.15 7.50
C LEU A 487 6.87 -11.66 7.38
N ILE A 488 7.55 -12.41 8.24
CA ILE A 488 7.60 -13.87 8.21
C ILE A 488 6.21 -14.50 8.39
N GLY A 489 5.45 -14.05 9.38
CA GLY A 489 4.16 -14.64 9.69
C GLY A 489 3.13 -14.55 8.57
N PRO A 490 2.95 -13.35 7.93
CA PRO A 490 2.09 -13.26 6.76
C PRO A 490 2.53 -14.15 5.60
N GLU A 491 3.82 -14.42 5.45
CA GLU A 491 4.33 -15.32 4.42
C GLU A 491 4.01 -16.78 4.70
N PHE A 492 4.20 -17.23 5.92
CA PHE A 492 3.77 -18.58 6.33
C PHE A 492 2.27 -18.77 6.17
N ILE A 493 1.48 -17.79 6.59
CA ILE A 493 0.02 -17.85 6.44
C ILE A 493 -0.37 -17.89 4.96
N ALA A 494 0.27 -17.11 4.11
CA ALA A 494 -0.01 -17.13 2.68
C ALA A 494 0.38 -18.47 2.02
N CYS A 495 1.50 -19.07 2.44
CA CYS A 495 1.90 -20.41 2.00
C CYS A 495 0.88 -21.47 2.42
N ALA A 496 0.50 -21.49 3.68
CA ALA A 496 -0.48 -22.41 4.21
C ALA A 496 -1.84 -22.26 3.51
N TRP A 497 -2.24 -21.04 3.22
CA TRP A 497 -3.50 -20.73 2.56
C TRP A 497 -3.54 -21.16 1.08
N SER A 498 -2.41 -21.15 0.40
CA SER A 498 -2.34 -21.49 -1.02
C SER A 498 -2.23 -22.98 -1.32
N ASP A 499 -2.10 -23.83 -0.32
CA ASP A 499 -2.05 -25.29 -0.48
C ASP A 499 -3.12 -26.00 0.38
N PRO A 500 -4.40 -25.99 -0.06
CA PRO A 500 -5.50 -26.57 0.70
C PRO A 500 -5.39 -28.09 0.90
N LYS A 501 -4.61 -28.78 0.07
CA LYS A 501 -4.42 -30.25 0.19
C LYS A 501 -3.50 -30.62 1.35
N ARG A 502 -2.65 -29.69 1.79
CA ARG A 502 -1.68 -29.94 2.87
C ARG A 502 -2.21 -29.62 4.25
N VAL A 503 -3.02 -28.59 4.34
CA VAL A 503 -3.58 -28.13 5.60
C VAL A 503 -5.06 -28.46 5.56
N GLY A 504 -5.42 -29.67 5.92
CA GLY A 504 -6.80 -30.15 5.91
C GLY A 504 -7.75 -29.14 6.54
N GLY A 505 -8.64 -28.53 5.73
CA GLY A 505 -9.58 -27.53 6.18
C GLY A 505 -9.17 -26.08 5.98
N LEU A 506 -8.21 -25.79 5.11
CA LEU A 506 -7.85 -24.42 4.72
C LEU A 506 -9.02 -23.59 4.15
N ASP A 507 -10.03 -24.23 3.60
CA ASP A 507 -11.27 -23.58 3.21
C ASP A 507 -11.98 -22.87 4.36
N LYS A 508 -11.63 -23.25 5.61
CA LYS A 508 -12.13 -22.63 6.85
C LYS A 508 -11.10 -21.72 7.51
N PHE A 509 -9.91 -21.57 6.93
CA PHE A 509 -8.87 -20.73 7.51
C PHE A 509 -9.17 -19.26 7.29
N ASP A 510 -9.52 -18.57 8.35
CA ASP A 510 -9.71 -17.13 8.32
C ASP A 510 -8.39 -16.43 8.68
N TYR A 511 -7.66 -15.99 7.64
CA TYR A 511 -6.45 -15.19 7.78
C TYR A 511 -6.64 -13.99 8.71
N LYS A 512 -7.80 -13.34 8.64
CA LYS A 512 -8.10 -12.17 9.47
C LYS A 512 -8.29 -12.55 10.93
N ALA A 513 -8.97 -13.66 11.18
CA ALA A 513 -9.15 -14.19 12.54
C ALA A 513 -7.80 -14.61 13.14
N GLU A 514 -6.94 -15.28 12.37
CA GLU A 514 -5.62 -15.68 12.83
C GLU A 514 -4.71 -14.47 13.13
N VAL A 515 -4.68 -13.48 12.25
CA VAL A 515 -3.96 -12.23 12.48
C VAL A 515 -4.44 -11.52 13.75
N VAL A 516 -5.74 -11.56 14.04
CA VAL A 516 -6.30 -10.99 15.26
C VAL A 516 -5.92 -11.83 16.49
N ARG A 517 -6.02 -13.15 16.40
CA ARG A 517 -5.68 -14.10 17.47
C ARG A 517 -4.21 -14.02 17.86
N THR A 518 -3.32 -13.99 16.90
CA THR A 518 -1.87 -13.88 17.13
C THR A 518 -1.43 -12.47 17.53
N GLY A 519 -2.31 -11.50 17.44
CA GLY A 519 -2.01 -10.11 17.77
C GLY A 519 -1.09 -9.40 16.78
N SER A 520 -0.81 -9.99 15.62
CA SER A 520 0.07 -9.42 14.59
C SER A 520 -0.66 -8.50 13.60
N GLY A 521 -1.96 -8.33 13.77
CA GLY A 521 -2.79 -7.55 12.86
C GLY A 521 -2.81 -6.05 13.13
N PRO A 522 -3.37 -5.28 12.19
CA PRO A 522 -3.51 -3.83 12.31
C PRO A 522 -4.38 -3.39 13.50
N PHE A 523 -5.19 -4.27 14.06
CA PHE A 523 -6.11 -3.98 15.16
C PHE A 523 -5.40 -3.59 16.47
N LEU A 524 -4.22 -4.10 16.73
CA LEU A 524 -3.46 -3.75 17.93
C LEU A 524 -2.96 -2.30 17.94
N GLY A 525 -2.63 -1.76 16.77
CA GLY A 525 -2.23 -0.36 16.66
C GLY A 525 -3.35 0.62 17.03
N HIS A 526 -4.60 0.17 17.02
CA HIS A 526 -5.79 0.99 17.22
C HIS A 526 -6.15 1.17 18.68
N CYS A 527 -5.66 0.30 19.52
CA CYS A 527 -5.87 0.39 20.94
C CYS A 527 -5.00 1.45 21.63
N ARG A 528 -4.08 2.08 20.90
CA ARG A 528 -3.23 3.19 21.38
C ARG A 528 -3.96 4.52 21.39
N ARG A 529 -5.13 4.58 21.97
CA ARG A 529 -5.82 5.86 22.15
C ARG A 529 -5.30 6.60 23.37
N PRO A 530 -5.38 7.93 23.33
CA PRO A 530 -5.13 8.71 24.54
C PRO A 530 -5.98 8.17 25.69
N LEU A 531 -5.32 7.86 26.79
CA LEU A 531 -5.93 7.25 27.96
C LEU A 531 -7.17 8.01 28.44
N LYS A 532 -7.13 9.34 28.40
CA LYS A 532 -8.25 10.21 28.76
C LYS A 532 -9.51 9.96 27.90
N ARG A 533 -9.34 9.72 26.61
CA ARG A 533 -10.45 9.50 25.70
C ARG A 533 -11.11 8.13 25.92
N LEU A 534 -10.31 7.12 26.20
CA LEU A 534 -10.80 5.79 26.55
C LEU A 534 -11.45 5.77 27.94
N ALA A 535 -10.90 6.49 28.90
CA ALA A 535 -11.48 6.67 30.21
C ALA A 535 -12.87 7.31 30.12
N ALA A 536 -13.01 8.38 29.34
CA ALA A 536 -14.29 9.03 29.09
C ALA A 536 -15.30 8.11 28.38
N LEU A 537 -14.84 7.31 27.41
CA LEU A 537 -15.68 6.35 26.70
C LEU A 537 -16.21 5.26 27.63
N LEU A 538 -15.36 4.76 28.52
CA LEU A 538 -15.71 3.69 29.47
C LEU A 538 -16.43 4.20 30.72
N GLY A 539 -16.47 5.49 30.94
CA GLY A 539 -16.96 6.07 32.21
C GLY A 539 -16.08 5.69 33.42
N LEU A 540 -14.80 5.42 33.19
CA LEU A 540 -13.83 4.99 34.19
C LEU A 540 -12.78 6.06 34.45
N SER A 541 -12.12 5.97 35.62
CA SER A 541 -10.92 6.77 35.87
C SER A 541 -9.77 6.38 34.93
N PRO A 542 -8.83 7.28 34.61
CA PRO A 542 -7.66 6.97 33.80
C PRO A 542 -6.83 5.79 34.36
N ALA A 543 -6.77 5.63 35.67
CA ALA A 543 -6.07 4.52 36.33
C ALA A 543 -6.74 3.17 36.05
N ASN A 544 -8.07 3.09 36.16
CA ASN A 544 -8.82 1.89 35.86
C ASN A 544 -8.81 1.57 34.37
N THR A 545 -8.90 2.59 33.52
CA THR A 545 -8.76 2.42 32.07
C THR A 545 -7.38 1.87 31.69
N ARG A 546 -6.33 2.30 32.37
CA ARG A 546 -4.98 1.77 32.18
C ARG A 546 -4.90 0.27 32.52
N ARG A 547 -5.63 -0.17 33.54
CA ARG A 547 -5.72 -1.58 33.94
C ARG A 547 -6.33 -2.46 32.84
N TYR A 548 -7.35 -1.97 32.15
CA TYR A 548 -7.97 -2.66 31.00
C TYR A 548 -7.11 -2.68 29.74
N LEU A 549 -6.29 -1.66 29.52
CA LEU A 549 -5.53 -1.49 28.27
C LEU A 549 -4.16 -2.14 28.30
N THR A 550 -3.48 -2.12 29.45
CA THR A 550 -2.06 -2.43 29.53
C THR A 550 -1.70 -3.86 29.10
N PRO A 551 -2.46 -4.91 29.48
CA PRO A 551 -2.14 -6.28 29.06
C PRO A 551 -2.54 -6.61 27.63
N ARG A 552 -3.41 -5.80 27.01
CA ARG A 552 -4.09 -6.13 25.75
C ARG A 552 -3.50 -5.41 24.54
N VAL A 553 -2.73 -4.37 24.79
CA VAL A 553 -2.20 -3.47 23.76
C VAL A 553 -0.71 -3.69 23.50
N ARG A 554 0.01 -4.20 24.49
CA ARG A 554 1.43 -4.52 24.32
C ARG A 554 1.55 -5.76 23.47
N ARG A 555 2.24 -5.63 22.38
CA ARG A 555 2.68 -6.77 21.60
C ARG A 555 3.51 -7.66 22.52
N PRO A 556 3.18 -8.95 22.68
CA PRO A 556 3.95 -9.85 23.54
C PRO A 556 5.46 -9.79 23.25
N VAL A 557 5.79 -9.68 21.97
CA VAL A 557 7.13 -9.53 21.43
C VAL A 557 7.85 -8.27 21.94
N GLU A 558 7.19 -7.11 21.99
CA GLU A 558 7.80 -5.86 22.49
C GLU A 558 8.04 -5.89 23.99
N TYR A 559 7.24 -6.65 24.74
CA TYR A 559 7.40 -6.81 26.17
C TYR A 559 8.65 -7.65 26.52
N TRP A 560 8.85 -8.76 25.83
CA TRP A 560 9.99 -9.65 26.02
C TRP A 560 11.32 -8.97 25.65
N TRP A 561 11.36 -8.21 24.57
CA TRP A 561 12.58 -7.55 24.08
C TRP A 561 13.11 -6.44 24.99
N ARG A 562 12.30 -5.93 25.87
CA ARG A 562 12.72 -4.87 26.77
C ARG A 562 13.41 -5.37 28.05
N ARG A 563 13.23 -6.63 28.40
CA ARG A 563 13.65 -7.16 29.71
C ARG A 563 14.67 -8.29 29.69
N ASN A 564 14.79 -9.05 28.63
CA ASN A 564 15.60 -10.27 28.59
C ASN A 564 16.45 -10.35 27.32
N ARG A 565 17.59 -11.05 27.41
CA ARG A 565 18.23 -11.66 26.25
C ARG A 565 17.23 -12.58 25.61
N ILE A 566 17.06 -12.47 24.29
CA ILE A 566 16.06 -13.23 23.55
C ILE A 566 16.79 -14.10 22.58
N ARG A 567 16.46 -15.39 22.62
CA ARG A 567 16.77 -16.33 21.58
C ARG A 567 15.60 -16.37 20.61
N VAL A 568 15.86 -16.18 19.35
CA VAL A 568 14.85 -16.24 18.29
C VAL A 568 15.29 -17.23 17.23
N TRP A 569 14.34 -17.97 16.72
CA TRP A 569 14.60 -18.82 15.58
C TRP A 569 14.82 -17.99 14.33
N GLN A 570 15.77 -18.38 13.53
CA GLN A 570 15.97 -17.85 12.19
C GLN A 570 16.13 -19.00 11.20
N PRO A 571 15.68 -18.85 9.95
CA PRO A 571 15.94 -19.82 8.90
C PRO A 571 17.44 -19.94 8.63
N VAL A 572 17.90 -21.17 8.48
CA VAL A 572 19.29 -21.43 8.11
C VAL A 572 19.51 -20.98 6.66
N SER A 573 20.60 -20.27 6.41
CA SER A 573 20.98 -19.89 5.06
C SER A 573 21.17 -21.13 4.18
N PRO A 574 20.67 -21.15 2.93
CA PRO A 574 20.85 -22.29 2.03
C PRO A 574 22.30 -22.75 1.86
N LEU A 575 23.24 -21.84 2.04
CA LEU A 575 24.69 -22.13 1.97
C LEU A 575 25.22 -22.87 3.21
N ARG A 576 24.46 -22.90 4.33
CA ARG A 576 24.85 -23.59 5.57
C ARG A 576 24.13 -24.92 5.80
N VAL A 577 23.09 -25.24 5.03
CA VAL A 577 22.30 -26.46 5.19
C VAL A 577 23.14 -27.73 5.02
N THR A 578 24.24 -27.66 4.28
CA THR A 578 25.17 -28.79 4.09
C THR A 578 26.08 -29.07 5.29
N GLU A 579 26.35 -28.07 6.13
CA GLU A 579 27.25 -28.23 7.28
C GLU A 579 26.54 -28.55 8.61
N SER A 580 25.26 -28.15 8.75
CA SER A 580 24.53 -28.26 10.03
C SER A 580 23.84 -29.59 10.29
N ARG A 581 23.89 -30.57 9.36
CA ARG A 581 23.23 -31.88 9.53
C ARG A 581 23.84 -32.79 10.60
N GLN A 582 25.01 -32.44 11.13
CA GLN A 582 25.71 -33.29 12.10
C GLN A 582 25.56 -32.88 13.58
N GLU A 583 24.99 -31.70 13.88
CA GLU A 583 24.95 -31.17 15.25
C GLU A 583 23.53 -30.89 15.80
N SER A 584 22.47 -31.46 15.21
CA SER A 584 21.10 -30.96 15.44
C SER A 584 20.29 -31.64 16.55
N ASP A 585 20.91 -32.38 17.46
CA ASP A 585 20.16 -33.01 18.57
C ASP A 585 20.16 -32.20 19.89
N GLU A 586 20.67 -30.96 19.89
CA GLU A 586 20.58 -30.13 21.07
C GLU A 586 19.18 -29.49 21.21
N VAL A 587 18.57 -29.74 22.35
CA VAL A 587 17.36 -29.07 22.79
C VAL A 587 17.66 -27.58 23.04
N VAL A 588 17.02 -26.70 22.34
CA VAL A 588 17.31 -25.29 22.36
C VAL A 588 16.14 -24.50 22.94
N GLU A 589 16.48 -23.54 23.78
CA GLU A 589 15.52 -22.65 24.41
C GLU A 589 14.83 -21.75 23.37
N VAL A 590 13.52 -21.88 23.24
CA VAL A 590 12.71 -21.18 22.23
C VAL A 590 11.88 -20.07 22.86
N VAL A 591 11.88 -18.92 22.24
CA VAL A 591 11.06 -17.81 22.68
C VAL A 591 9.68 -17.84 22.03
N HIS A 592 8.74 -18.50 22.63
CA HIS A 592 7.36 -18.56 22.13
C HIS A 592 6.73 -17.18 21.90
N GLY A 593 7.10 -16.20 22.69
CA GLY A 593 6.60 -14.83 22.54
C GLY A 593 6.92 -14.18 21.19
N CYS A 594 8.03 -14.57 20.56
CA CYS A 594 8.40 -14.07 19.23
C CYS A 594 7.60 -14.72 18.12
N PHE A 595 7.21 -15.98 18.32
CA PHE A 595 6.51 -16.78 17.31
C PHE A 595 5.00 -16.86 17.52
N ARG A 596 4.46 -16.37 18.64
CA ARG A 596 3.01 -16.21 18.79
C ARG A 596 2.42 -15.23 17.79
N ALA A 597 3.19 -14.27 17.35
CA ALA A 597 2.79 -13.39 16.25
C ALA A 597 2.96 -14.08 14.88
N PHE A 598 3.88 -15.05 14.80
CA PHE A 598 4.29 -15.72 13.57
C PHE A 598 4.76 -17.13 13.90
N PRO A 599 3.84 -18.02 14.33
CA PRO A 599 4.24 -19.38 14.56
C PRO A 599 4.83 -19.95 13.25
N PRO A 600 5.92 -20.71 13.33
CA PRO A 600 6.30 -21.52 12.19
C PRO A 600 5.08 -22.36 11.79
N PRO A 601 4.89 -22.64 10.51
CA PRO A 601 3.81 -23.51 10.11
C PRO A 601 3.96 -24.82 10.91
N PRO A 602 2.87 -25.37 11.43
CA PRO A 602 2.93 -26.65 12.10
C PRO A 602 3.63 -27.63 11.17
N CYS A 603 4.57 -28.40 11.71
CA CYS A 603 5.23 -29.44 10.95
C CYS A 603 4.14 -30.34 10.38
N LEU A 604 3.88 -30.23 9.08
CA LEU A 604 2.89 -31.03 8.35
C LEU A 604 3.36 -32.50 8.19
N CYS A 605 4.37 -32.89 8.95
CA CYS A 605 4.97 -34.21 8.88
C CYS A 605 4.29 -35.26 9.79
N GLU A 606 3.30 -34.87 10.61
CA GLU A 606 2.66 -35.77 11.58
C GLU A 606 1.16 -36.01 11.34
N GLN A 607 0.67 -35.80 10.12
CA GLN A 607 -0.67 -36.26 9.74
C GLN A 607 -0.66 -37.01 8.42
#